data_3a35465440127b967f3356661f26c04f
#
_entry.id   3a35465440127b967f3356661f26c04f
#
_cell.length_a   1.000
_cell.length_b   1.000
_cell.length_c   1.000
_cell.angle_alpha   90.00
_cell.angle_beta   90.00
_cell.angle_gamma   90.00
#
_symmetry.space_group_name_H-M   'P 1'
#
loop_
_entity.id
_entity.type
_entity.pdbx_description
1 polymer ?
#
loop_
_entity_poly.entity_id
_entity_poly.type
_entity_poly.pdbx_seq_one_letter_code
_entity_poly.pdbx_strand_id
1 'polypeptide(L)'
;MYSIKVRENILIAHSLPGEVFGPAQNMHGATYLVDAEFFTDKLNKYNIIMDLGIVSTTLKDILKIYNYQNLDEIDEFKGKITSTEFLAEDICNKILNRLKNEFSDDYKSLKKIKITLQESNVAWASYEPVSYTHLTLPTMEL
;
A
#
# COMPACT_ATOMS: atom_id res chain seq x y z
N MET A 1 2.65 1.36 21.82
CA MET A 1 2.48 0.76 20.48
C MET A 1 3.81 0.70 19.76
N TYR A 2 4.11 -0.43 19.15
CA TYR A 2 5.34 -0.63 18.40
C TYR A 2 5.06 -0.51 16.91
N SER A 3 6.07 -0.14 16.11
CA SER A 3 5.93 -0.13 14.67
C SER A 3 7.21 -0.61 13.99
N ILE A 4 7.05 -1.17 12.81
CA ILE A 4 8.14 -1.42 11.85
C ILE A 4 7.75 -0.82 10.53
N LYS A 5 8.74 -0.47 9.74
CA LYS A 5 8.53 0.12 8.42
C LYS A 5 9.49 -0.51 7.43
N VAL A 6 8.97 -0.87 6.25
CA VAL A 6 9.77 -1.31 5.12
C VAL A 6 9.50 -0.39 3.94
N ARG A 7 10.48 -0.25 3.07
CA ARG A 7 10.40 0.64 1.92
C ARG A 7 10.77 -0.08 0.64
N GLU A 8 10.08 0.27 -0.42
CA GLU A 8 10.38 -0.13 -1.78
C GLU A 8 10.08 1.04 -2.69
N ASN A 9 10.58 1.03 -3.92
CA ASN A 9 10.19 2.05 -4.89
C ASN A 9 9.57 1.40 -6.12
N ILE A 10 8.73 2.16 -6.82
CA ILE A 10 8.14 1.74 -8.08
C ILE A 10 8.20 2.87 -9.07
N LEU A 11 8.28 2.50 -10.34
CA LEU A 11 8.21 3.42 -11.47
C LEU A 11 6.98 3.03 -12.28
N ILE A 12 6.08 3.98 -12.48
CA ILE A 12 4.84 3.73 -13.20
C ILE A 12 4.62 4.80 -14.27
N ALA A 13 3.69 4.56 -15.15
CA ALA A 13 3.14 5.58 -16.03
C ALA A 13 1.63 5.58 -15.90
N HIS A 14 1.01 6.73 -16.04
CA HIS A 14 -0.44 6.85 -16.06
C HIS A 14 -0.85 8.22 -16.61
N SER A 15 -2.15 8.36 -16.87
CA SER A 15 -2.77 9.64 -17.12
C SER A 15 -3.93 9.82 -16.13
N LEU A 16 -4.18 11.06 -15.75
CA LEU A 16 -5.24 11.36 -14.76
C LEU A 16 -6.34 12.15 -15.45
N PRO A 17 -7.47 11.50 -15.79
CA PRO A 17 -8.57 12.19 -16.46
C PRO A 17 -9.24 13.18 -15.52
N GLY A 18 -9.33 14.43 -15.95
CA GLY A 18 -9.98 15.49 -15.18
C GLY A 18 -9.20 16.78 -15.26
N GLU A 19 -9.92 17.89 -15.50
CA GLU A 19 -9.29 19.21 -15.65
C GLU A 19 -8.50 19.64 -14.42
N VAL A 20 -8.89 19.15 -13.23
CA VAL A 20 -8.21 19.48 -11.98
C VAL A 20 -6.76 19.04 -11.98
N PHE A 21 -6.41 18.05 -12.81
CA PHE A 21 -5.05 17.52 -12.84
C PHE A 21 -4.11 18.29 -13.78
N GLY A 22 -4.63 19.25 -14.56
CA GLY A 22 -3.79 20.06 -15.44
C GLY A 22 -2.93 19.20 -16.36
N PRO A 23 -1.60 19.46 -16.42
CA PRO A 23 -0.70 18.67 -17.29
C PRO A 23 -0.69 17.18 -17.02
N ALA A 24 -1.03 16.75 -15.81
CA ALA A 24 -1.05 15.34 -15.44
C ALA A 24 -2.17 14.57 -16.16
N GLN A 25 -3.06 15.26 -16.88
CA GLN A 25 -4.03 14.59 -17.76
C GLN A 25 -3.34 13.83 -18.88
N ASN A 26 -2.16 14.28 -19.30
CA ASN A 26 -1.37 13.61 -20.32
C ASN A 26 -0.61 12.43 -19.69
N MET A 27 -0.31 11.44 -20.52
CA MET A 27 0.51 10.31 -20.07
C MET A 27 1.83 10.82 -19.51
N HIS A 28 2.17 10.38 -18.32
CA HIS A 28 3.42 10.76 -17.66
C HIS A 28 3.93 9.63 -16.78
N GLY A 29 5.22 9.68 -16.50
CA GLY A 29 5.86 8.74 -15.58
C GLY A 29 5.88 9.30 -14.16
N ALA A 30 5.89 8.42 -13.20
CA ALA A 30 6.05 8.79 -11.80
C ALA A 30 6.86 7.73 -11.07
N THR A 31 7.75 8.19 -10.18
CA THR A 31 8.50 7.30 -9.30
C THR A 31 7.98 7.52 -7.89
N TYR A 32 7.55 6.45 -7.24
CA TYR A 32 7.09 6.53 -5.86
C TYR A 32 8.03 5.78 -4.95
N LEU A 33 8.35 6.40 -3.81
CA LEU A 33 8.85 5.66 -2.65
C LEU A 33 7.62 5.17 -1.89
N VAL A 34 7.56 3.87 -1.66
CA VAL A 34 6.42 3.25 -0.99
C VAL A 34 6.87 2.75 0.37
N ASP A 35 6.30 3.31 1.43
CA ASP A 35 6.56 2.90 2.79
C ASP A 35 5.35 2.13 3.32
N ALA A 36 5.59 0.96 3.87
CA ALA A 36 4.58 0.19 4.57
C ALA A 36 4.97 0.11 6.04
N GLU A 37 4.11 0.64 6.90
CA GLU A 37 4.30 0.62 8.35
C GLU A 37 3.26 -0.28 9.00
N PHE A 38 3.73 -1.09 9.95
CA PHE A 38 2.90 -2.08 10.63
C PHE A 38 3.01 -1.85 12.14
N PHE A 39 1.88 -1.80 12.81
CA PHE A 39 1.81 -1.42 14.22
C PHE A 39 1.15 -2.53 15.04
N THR A 40 1.71 -2.82 16.21
CA THR A 40 1.11 -3.74 17.18
C THR A 40 1.22 -3.17 18.59
N ASP A 41 0.32 -3.59 19.47
CA ASP A 41 0.41 -3.22 20.89
C ASP A 41 1.46 -4.04 21.62
N LYS A 42 1.68 -5.27 21.17
CA LYS A 42 2.55 -6.23 21.85
C LYS A 42 3.51 -6.87 20.85
N LEU A 43 4.66 -7.28 21.33
CA LEU A 43 5.59 -8.06 20.57
C LEU A 43 5.25 -9.55 20.68
N ASN A 44 5.65 -10.32 19.69
CA ASN A 44 5.47 -11.76 19.73
C ASN A 44 6.54 -12.41 20.62
N LYS A 45 6.57 -13.73 20.65
CA LYS A 45 7.50 -14.48 21.51
C LYS A 45 8.97 -14.24 21.21
N TYR A 46 9.28 -13.69 20.05
CA TYR A 46 10.65 -13.33 19.67
C TYR A 46 10.96 -11.85 19.89
N ASN A 47 10.07 -11.13 20.55
CA ASN A 47 10.18 -9.69 20.79
C ASN A 47 10.22 -8.85 19.52
N ILE A 48 9.48 -9.27 18.50
CA ILE A 48 9.32 -8.52 17.25
C ILE A 48 7.84 -8.39 16.91
N ILE A 49 7.53 -7.43 16.05
CA ILE A 49 6.18 -7.27 15.49
C ILE A 49 5.88 -8.40 14.53
N MET A 50 6.77 -8.61 13.57
CA MET A 50 6.73 -9.71 12.61
C MET A 50 8.08 -9.74 11.89
N ASP A 51 8.35 -10.83 11.22
CA ASP A 51 9.62 -11.01 10.51
C ASP A 51 9.76 -9.96 9.41
N LEU A 52 10.84 -9.18 9.45
CA LEU A 52 11.12 -8.17 8.43
C LEU A 52 11.25 -8.76 7.03
N GLY A 53 11.76 -9.98 6.92
CA GLY A 53 11.84 -10.68 5.64
C GLY A 53 10.47 -10.92 5.03
N ILE A 54 9.49 -11.29 5.87
CA ILE A 54 8.12 -11.51 5.42
C ILE A 54 7.50 -10.21 4.93
N VAL A 55 7.60 -9.13 5.71
CA VAL A 55 6.98 -7.86 5.30
C VAL A 55 7.66 -7.26 4.08
N SER A 56 8.98 -7.34 4.00
CA SER A 56 9.73 -6.84 2.84
C SER A 56 9.36 -7.60 1.57
N THR A 57 9.30 -8.92 1.64
CA THR A 57 8.92 -9.76 0.49
C THR A 57 7.47 -9.51 0.09
N THR A 58 6.57 -9.38 1.06
CA THR A 58 5.17 -9.09 0.80
C THR A 58 5.03 -7.77 0.05
N LEU A 59 5.68 -6.71 0.53
CA LEU A 59 5.63 -5.41 -0.14
C LEU A 59 6.17 -5.52 -1.56
N LYS A 60 7.33 -6.12 -1.73
CA LYS A 60 7.97 -6.24 -3.03
C LYS A 60 7.10 -7.02 -4.01
N ASP A 61 6.50 -8.12 -3.57
CA ASP A 61 5.65 -8.94 -4.43
C ASP A 61 4.38 -8.20 -4.84
N ILE A 62 3.73 -7.52 -3.91
CA ILE A 62 2.55 -6.72 -4.22
C ILE A 62 2.89 -5.64 -5.23
N LEU A 63 4.02 -4.97 -5.06
CA LEU A 63 4.41 -3.86 -5.93
C LEU A 63 4.79 -4.29 -7.33
N LYS A 64 5.06 -5.57 -7.58
CA LYS A 64 5.30 -6.08 -8.94
C LYS A 64 4.11 -5.86 -9.86
N ILE A 65 2.91 -5.74 -9.30
CA ILE A 65 1.69 -5.48 -10.07
C ILE A 65 1.78 -4.11 -10.76
N TYR A 66 2.42 -3.15 -10.10
CA TYR A 66 2.47 -1.75 -10.55
C TYR A 66 3.78 -1.39 -11.23
N ASN A 67 4.88 -1.97 -10.76
CA ASN A 67 6.23 -1.52 -11.11
C ASN A 67 6.52 -1.76 -12.61
N TYR A 68 7.02 -0.72 -13.27
CA TYR A 68 7.31 -0.71 -14.71
C TYR A 68 6.06 -0.93 -15.56
N GLN A 69 4.89 -0.55 -15.06
CA GLN A 69 3.64 -0.71 -15.78
C GLN A 69 3.02 0.64 -16.13
N ASN A 70 2.27 0.65 -17.22
CA ASN A 70 1.33 1.71 -17.52
C ASN A 70 0.02 1.34 -16.82
N LEU A 71 -0.33 2.05 -15.77
CA LEU A 71 -1.51 1.72 -14.97
C LEU A 71 -2.80 1.83 -15.78
N ASP A 72 -2.83 2.71 -16.79
CA ASP A 72 -4.00 2.86 -17.65
C ASP A 72 -4.33 1.60 -18.44
N GLU A 73 -3.36 0.72 -18.62
CA GLU A 73 -3.52 -0.53 -19.37
C GLU A 73 -3.80 -1.74 -18.48
N ILE A 74 -3.77 -1.56 -17.17
CA ILE A 74 -4.08 -2.66 -16.24
C ILE A 74 -5.60 -2.76 -16.11
N ASP A 75 -6.13 -3.96 -16.36
CA ASP A 75 -7.58 -4.16 -16.41
C ASP A 75 -8.30 -3.76 -15.13
N GLU A 76 -7.74 -4.08 -13.96
CA GLU A 76 -8.39 -3.74 -12.70
C GLU A 76 -8.49 -2.24 -12.44
N PHE A 77 -7.68 -1.43 -13.16
CA PHE A 77 -7.70 0.02 -13.00
C PHE A 77 -8.46 0.73 -14.12
N LYS A 78 -9.05 0.00 -15.05
CA LYS A 78 -9.86 0.60 -16.12
C LYS A 78 -11.02 1.39 -15.52
N GLY A 79 -11.19 2.62 -15.99
CA GLY A 79 -12.23 3.51 -15.49
C GLY A 79 -11.96 4.11 -14.13
N LYS A 80 -10.78 3.90 -13.56
CA LYS A 80 -10.41 4.44 -12.25
C LYS A 80 -9.34 5.52 -12.41
N ILE A 81 -9.39 6.50 -11.52
CA ILE A 81 -8.37 7.56 -11.47
C ILE A 81 -7.29 7.10 -10.49
N THR A 82 -6.11 6.78 -11.00
CA THR A 82 -5.02 6.21 -10.21
C THR A 82 -4.18 7.29 -9.54
N SER A 83 -4.84 8.11 -8.72
CA SER A 83 -4.16 9.13 -7.91
C SER A 83 -3.23 8.47 -6.90
N THR A 84 -2.35 9.26 -6.31
CA THR A 84 -1.43 8.77 -5.26
C THR A 84 -2.21 8.20 -4.08
N GLU A 85 -3.29 8.86 -3.68
CA GLU A 85 -4.17 8.41 -2.60
C GLU A 85 -4.85 7.08 -2.94
N PHE A 86 -5.36 6.97 -4.16
CA PHE A 86 -5.98 5.73 -4.63
C PHE A 86 -4.98 4.57 -4.58
N LEU A 87 -3.77 4.80 -5.05
CA LEU A 87 -2.74 3.76 -5.08
C LEU A 87 -2.35 3.34 -3.67
N ALA A 88 -2.26 4.29 -2.73
CA ALA A 88 -1.93 3.97 -1.34
C ALA A 88 -2.99 3.02 -0.75
N GLU A 89 -4.25 3.29 -0.98
CA GLU A 89 -5.34 2.43 -0.52
C GLU A 89 -5.31 1.06 -1.19
N ASP A 90 -5.13 1.04 -2.50
CA ASP A 90 -5.10 -0.20 -3.26
C ASP A 90 -3.97 -1.13 -2.80
N ILE A 91 -2.79 -0.57 -2.63
CA ILE A 91 -1.62 -1.31 -2.12
C ILE A 91 -1.90 -1.83 -0.71
N CYS A 92 -2.47 -0.99 0.15
CA CYS A 92 -2.80 -1.38 1.52
C CYS A 92 -3.73 -2.58 1.55
N ASN A 93 -4.80 -2.53 0.76
CA ASN A 93 -5.78 -3.60 0.72
C ASN A 93 -5.16 -4.92 0.23
N LYS A 94 -4.28 -4.85 -0.75
CA LYS A 94 -3.59 -6.04 -1.26
C LYS A 94 -2.64 -6.64 -0.23
N ILE A 95 -1.92 -5.80 0.50
CA ILE A 95 -1.03 -6.27 1.57
C ILE A 95 -1.83 -6.95 2.67
N LEU A 96 -2.90 -6.32 3.13
CA LEU A 96 -3.74 -6.89 4.19
C LEU A 96 -4.35 -8.21 3.77
N ASN A 97 -4.83 -8.29 2.54
CA ASN A 97 -5.40 -9.53 2.02
C ASN A 97 -4.35 -10.65 1.97
N ARG A 98 -3.13 -10.34 1.55
CA ARG A 98 -2.03 -11.29 1.54
C ARG A 98 -1.71 -11.79 2.94
N LEU A 99 -1.60 -10.88 3.90
CA LEU A 99 -1.29 -11.23 5.29
C LEU A 99 -2.41 -12.07 5.90
N LYS A 100 -3.66 -11.69 5.65
CA LYS A 100 -4.82 -12.44 6.15
C LYS A 100 -4.80 -13.88 5.66
N ASN A 101 -4.48 -14.09 4.40
CA ASN A 101 -4.53 -15.42 3.78
C ASN A 101 -3.30 -16.28 4.06
N GLU A 102 -2.12 -15.70 4.18
CA GLU A 102 -0.86 -16.44 4.27
C GLU A 102 -0.17 -16.32 5.61
N PHE A 103 -0.46 -15.29 6.39
CA PHE A 103 0.19 -15.03 7.68
C PHE A 103 -0.86 -14.60 8.70
N SER A 104 -1.84 -15.46 8.93
CA SER A 104 -3.02 -15.10 9.70
C SER A 104 -2.72 -14.69 11.15
N ASP A 105 -1.73 -15.30 11.79
CA ASP A 105 -1.37 -14.94 13.15
C ASP A 105 -0.80 -13.53 13.23
N ASP A 106 0.10 -13.19 12.29
CA ASP A 106 0.63 -11.85 12.19
C ASP A 106 -0.47 -10.84 11.88
N TYR A 107 -1.35 -11.19 10.95
CA TYR A 107 -2.49 -10.35 10.60
C TYR A 107 -3.36 -10.04 11.81
N LYS A 108 -3.66 -11.05 12.62
CA LYS A 108 -4.49 -10.88 13.82
C LYS A 108 -3.85 -10.00 14.88
N SER A 109 -2.52 -9.94 14.91
CA SER A 109 -1.80 -9.12 15.87
C SER A 109 -1.72 -7.65 15.47
N LEU A 110 -1.95 -7.33 14.20
CA LEU A 110 -1.88 -5.96 13.70
C LEU A 110 -2.96 -5.09 14.34
N LYS A 111 -2.56 -3.92 14.79
CA LYS A 111 -3.48 -2.88 15.25
C LYS A 111 -3.67 -1.79 14.21
N LYS A 112 -2.68 -1.61 13.33
CA LYS A 112 -2.72 -0.54 12.35
C LYS A 112 -1.73 -0.86 11.24
N ILE A 113 -2.06 -0.45 10.03
CA ILE A 113 -1.14 -0.41 8.90
C ILE A 113 -1.25 0.97 8.27
N LYS A 114 -0.14 1.50 7.79
CA LYS A 114 -0.13 2.76 7.06
C LYS A 114 0.75 2.61 5.83
N ILE A 115 0.20 2.97 4.69
CA ILE A 115 0.93 2.97 3.43
C ILE A 115 1.13 4.42 3.02
N THR A 116 2.37 4.79 2.75
CA THR A 116 2.72 6.14 2.31
C THR A 116 3.41 6.05 0.96
N LEU A 117 2.93 6.81 0.00
CA LEU A 117 3.59 6.99 -1.29
C LEU A 117 4.15 8.40 -1.36
N GLN A 118 5.46 8.49 -1.52
CA GLN A 118 6.14 9.76 -1.73
C GLN A 118 6.41 9.93 -3.21
N GLU A 119 5.76 10.93 -3.82
CA GLU A 119 5.90 11.18 -5.26
C GLU A 119 7.02 12.17 -5.57
N SER A 120 7.47 12.94 -4.57
CA SER A 120 8.61 13.84 -4.67
C SER A 120 9.17 14.08 -3.28
N ASN A 121 10.26 14.83 -3.18
CA ASN A 121 10.84 15.17 -1.87
C ASN A 121 10.01 16.17 -1.07
N VAL A 122 8.92 16.68 -1.63
CA VAL A 122 8.06 17.67 -0.98
C VAL A 122 6.60 17.28 -0.90
N ALA A 123 6.21 16.12 -1.45
CA ALA A 123 4.80 15.74 -1.49
C ALA A 123 4.63 14.22 -1.38
N TRP A 124 3.74 13.80 -0.52
CA TRP A 124 3.39 12.40 -0.35
C TRP A 124 1.95 12.29 0.12
N ALA A 125 1.37 11.12 -0.11
CA ALA A 125 0.03 10.79 0.37
C ALA A 125 0.09 9.48 1.13
N SER A 126 -0.82 9.29 2.06
CA SER A 126 -0.87 8.05 2.84
C SER A 126 -2.30 7.59 3.01
N TYR A 127 -2.42 6.30 3.30
CA TYR A 127 -3.68 5.68 3.62
C TYR A 127 -3.52 4.75 4.81
N GLU A 128 -4.45 4.83 5.74
CA GLU A 128 -4.60 3.84 6.79
C GLU A 128 -6.10 3.61 6.99
N PRO A 129 -6.53 2.35 7.16
CA PRO A 129 -7.95 2.08 7.42
C PRO A 129 -8.42 2.75 8.70
N VAL A 130 -9.66 3.24 8.70
CA VAL A 130 -10.20 3.98 9.84
C VAL A 130 -10.63 3.09 10.99
N SER A 131 -10.90 1.83 10.73
CA SER A 131 -11.32 0.88 11.76
C SER A 131 -10.33 -0.27 11.81
N TYR A 132 -9.82 -0.54 12.98
CA TYR A 132 -8.69 -1.43 13.14
C TYR A 132 -8.91 -2.59 14.04
N THR A 133 -10.12 -2.86 14.39
CA THR A 133 -10.39 -4.16 14.98
C THR A 133 -10.48 -5.14 13.84
N HIS A 134 -9.77 -6.23 13.94
CA HIS A 134 -9.78 -7.25 12.90
C HIS A 134 -11.17 -7.80 12.64
N LEU A 135 -12.02 -7.69 13.63
CA LEU A 135 -13.39 -8.14 13.52
C LEU A 135 -14.22 -7.26 12.62
N THR A 136 -13.83 -6.01 12.46
CA THR A 136 -14.55 -5.07 11.60
C THR A 136 -13.95 -4.96 10.21
N LEU A 137 -12.84 -5.64 9.96
CA LEU A 137 -12.21 -5.64 8.65
C LEU A 137 -12.96 -6.38 7.55
N PRO A 138 -14.19 -6.93 7.73
CA PRO A 138 -14.95 -7.40 6.58
C PRO A 138 -15.06 -6.38 5.46
N THR A 139 -15.04 -5.09 5.83
CA THR A 139 -15.04 -4.03 4.85
C THR A 139 -13.78 -4.03 3.98
N MET A 140 -12.73 -4.64 4.44
CA MET A 140 -11.47 -4.74 3.71
C MET A 140 -11.37 -6.02 2.90
N GLU A 141 -12.36 -6.86 2.98
CA GLU A 141 -12.43 -8.08 2.19
C GLU A 141 -13.03 -7.84 0.81
N LEU A 142 -13.37 -6.64 0.56
CA LEU A 142 -14.02 -6.23 -0.68
C LEU A 142 -13.12 -6.38 -1.91
#